data_fbd789075c7d5603975cb9e3a4aa1158
#
_entry.id   fbd789075c7d5603975cb9e3a4aa1158
#
_cell.length_a   1.000
_cell.length_b   1.000
_cell.length_c   1.000
_cell.angle_alpha   90.00
_cell.angle_beta   90.00
_cell.angle_gamma   90.00
#
_symmetry.space_group_name_H-M   'P 1'
#
loop_
_entity.id
_entity.type
_entity.pdbx_description
1 polymer ?
#
loop_
_entity_poly.entity_id
_entity_poly.type
_entity_poly.pdbx_seq_one_letter_code
_entity_poly.pdbx_strand_id
1 'polypeptide(L)'
;MAYIVGTDRYQTRMITTSLDDLISKDNSVRVIDSYVESLDLENLGFIEYSGRNRGQSPYRRSDLLKLHIYGYLNKIRSSRALETEAKRNLELMWLVNCITPDHGTIAGFVQKNNAAFHNTLRNLTLILKGWGLIDGELIVIDGTKIHAQNSKHNCITQSGLDKKIEYAEAQINAYLMAIVKDEALADDLRSEEHTSELQ
;
A
#
# COMPACT_ATOMS: atom_id res chain seq x y z
N MET A 1 -11.35 -30.56 31.12
CA MET A 1 -11.50 -29.99 29.77
C MET A 1 -10.17 -30.06 29.07
N ALA A 2 -10.11 -30.59 27.84
CA ALA A 2 -8.87 -30.62 27.07
C ALA A 2 -8.79 -29.36 26.22
N TYR A 3 -7.66 -28.65 26.28
CA TYR A 3 -7.38 -27.48 25.43
C TYR A 3 -6.77 -27.93 24.11
N ILE A 4 -7.01 -27.16 23.05
CA ILE A 4 -6.31 -27.34 21.78
C ILE A 4 -4.87 -26.87 21.97
N VAL A 5 -3.92 -27.81 21.79
CA VAL A 5 -2.49 -27.55 21.97
C VAL A 5 -1.90 -27.28 20.57
N GLY A 6 -1.22 -26.16 20.42
CA GLY A 6 -0.49 -25.82 19.18
C GLY A 6 0.76 -26.69 19.00
N THR A 7 1.45 -26.50 17.88
CA THR A 7 2.72 -27.17 17.61
C THR A 7 3.86 -26.50 18.39
N ASP A 8 4.83 -27.29 18.82
CA ASP A 8 6.02 -26.78 19.49
C ASP A 8 6.78 -25.82 18.55
N ARG A 9 7.13 -24.63 19.07
CA ARG A 9 7.87 -23.60 18.34
C ARG A 9 9.27 -24.02 17.91
N TYR A 10 9.87 -25.00 18.59
CA TYR A 10 11.19 -25.52 18.28
C TYR A 10 11.15 -26.71 17.31
N GLN A 11 9.97 -27.18 16.93
CA GLN A 11 9.82 -28.26 15.99
C GLN A 11 10.20 -27.77 14.57
N THR A 12 11.25 -28.34 14.00
CA THR A 12 11.62 -28.09 12.61
C THR A 12 10.57 -28.67 11.66
N ARG A 13 10.08 -27.84 10.74
CA ARG A 13 9.17 -28.25 9.67
C ARG A 13 9.83 -28.04 8.32
N MET A 14 9.82 -29.03 7.46
CA MET A 14 10.16 -28.87 6.05
C MET A 14 8.87 -28.51 5.30
N ILE A 15 8.86 -27.30 4.71
CA ILE A 15 7.76 -26.82 3.87
C ILE A 15 8.25 -26.92 2.43
N THR A 16 7.67 -27.81 1.64
CA THR A 16 8.02 -28.05 0.23
C THR A 16 7.05 -27.35 -0.74
N THR A 17 6.49 -26.22 -0.35
CA THR A 17 5.56 -25.43 -1.15
C THR A 17 6.21 -24.14 -1.59
N SER A 18 5.87 -23.68 -2.80
CA SER A 18 6.27 -22.36 -3.28
C SER A 18 5.47 -21.26 -2.52
N LEU A 19 5.98 -20.04 -2.53
CA LEU A 19 5.25 -18.91 -1.95
C LEU A 19 3.90 -18.70 -2.68
N ASP A 20 3.83 -19.03 -3.97
CA ASP A 20 2.61 -18.94 -4.77
C ASP A 20 1.52 -19.92 -4.32
N ASP A 21 1.90 -21.11 -3.84
CA ASP A 21 0.95 -22.12 -3.31
C ASP A 21 0.33 -21.68 -1.97
N LEU A 22 1.00 -20.78 -1.25
CA LEU A 22 0.53 -20.26 0.04
C LEU A 22 -0.48 -19.11 -0.11
N ILE A 23 -0.57 -18.52 -1.30
CA ILE A 23 -1.47 -17.41 -1.60
C ILE A 23 -2.66 -17.91 -2.42
N SER A 24 -3.86 -17.74 -1.89
CA SER A 24 -5.10 -18.11 -2.57
C SER A 24 -5.18 -17.50 -3.96
N LYS A 25 -5.81 -18.23 -4.91
CA LYS A 25 -6.03 -17.73 -6.27
C LYS A 25 -6.91 -16.47 -6.31
N ASP A 26 -7.80 -16.34 -5.34
CA ASP A 26 -8.74 -15.22 -5.22
C ASP A 26 -8.18 -14.06 -4.37
N ASN A 27 -6.90 -14.13 -3.98
CA ASN A 27 -6.30 -13.11 -3.13
C ASN A 27 -6.13 -11.78 -3.88
N SER A 28 -6.46 -10.67 -3.20
CA SER A 28 -6.38 -9.32 -3.75
C SER A 28 -4.97 -8.92 -4.21
N VAL A 29 -3.92 -9.50 -3.64
CA VAL A 29 -2.54 -9.19 -4.06
C VAL A 29 -2.26 -9.60 -5.51
N ARG A 30 -2.95 -10.62 -6.03
CA ARG A 30 -2.84 -11.01 -7.45
C ARG A 30 -3.43 -9.96 -8.38
N VAL A 31 -4.46 -9.25 -7.92
CA VAL A 31 -5.04 -8.12 -8.67
C VAL A 31 -4.07 -6.95 -8.68
N ILE A 32 -3.44 -6.65 -7.54
CA ILE A 32 -2.42 -5.59 -7.45
C ILE A 32 -1.25 -5.91 -8.39
N ASP A 33 -0.77 -7.14 -8.38
CA ASP A 33 0.32 -7.60 -9.23
C ASP A 33 -0.01 -7.39 -10.71
N SER A 34 -1.13 -7.96 -11.16
CA SER A 34 -1.59 -7.85 -12.54
C SER A 34 -1.83 -6.40 -12.96
N TYR A 35 -2.37 -5.58 -12.07
CA TYR A 35 -2.59 -4.16 -12.34
C TYR A 35 -1.28 -3.42 -12.58
N VAL A 36 -0.31 -3.55 -11.68
CA VAL A 36 0.98 -2.86 -11.80
C VAL A 36 1.77 -3.34 -13.02
N GLU A 37 1.75 -4.64 -13.32
CA GLU A 37 2.40 -5.19 -14.52
C GLU A 37 1.76 -4.70 -15.83
N SER A 38 0.49 -4.28 -15.80
CA SER A 38 -0.19 -3.69 -16.96
C SER A 38 0.13 -2.22 -17.18
N LEU A 39 0.77 -1.54 -16.22
CA LEU A 39 1.06 -0.11 -16.29
C LEU A 39 2.37 0.18 -17.03
N ASP A 40 2.35 1.19 -17.87
CA ASP A 40 3.57 1.83 -18.38
C ASP A 40 4.02 2.91 -17.40
N LEU A 41 4.93 2.51 -16.49
CA LEU A 41 5.42 3.39 -15.41
C LEU A 41 6.22 4.59 -15.92
N GLU A 42 6.82 4.49 -17.08
CA GLU A 42 7.57 5.59 -17.70
C GLU A 42 6.61 6.68 -18.18
N ASN A 43 5.59 6.29 -18.93
CA ASN A 43 4.55 7.20 -19.40
C ASN A 43 3.72 7.82 -18.26
N LEU A 44 3.59 7.11 -17.12
CA LEU A 44 2.95 7.65 -15.93
C LEU A 44 3.82 8.67 -15.18
N GLY A 45 5.08 8.85 -15.59
CA GLY A 45 6.00 9.82 -15.01
C GLY A 45 6.74 9.34 -13.76
N PHE A 46 6.80 8.01 -13.53
CA PHE A 46 7.67 7.49 -12.48
C PHE A 46 9.14 7.64 -12.88
N ILE A 47 9.89 8.33 -12.03
CA ILE A 47 11.31 8.61 -12.26
C ILE A 47 12.11 7.31 -12.22
N GLU A 48 12.87 7.04 -13.27
CA GLU A 48 13.82 5.95 -13.27
C GLU A 48 15.04 6.31 -12.41
N TYR A 49 15.41 5.40 -11.53
CA TYR A 49 16.62 5.58 -10.75
C TYR A 49 17.82 5.18 -11.62
N SER A 50 18.45 6.15 -12.23
CA SER A 50 19.76 5.98 -12.87
C SER A 50 20.82 5.86 -11.78
N GLY A 51 21.02 4.64 -11.27
CA GLY A 51 22.02 4.35 -10.26
C GLY A 51 23.42 4.76 -10.74
N ARG A 52 24.17 5.47 -9.90
CA ARG A 52 25.60 5.63 -10.13
C ARG A 52 26.25 4.25 -10.11
N ASN A 53 27.23 4.02 -10.95
CA ASN A 53 27.96 2.74 -11.11
C ASN A 53 28.65 2.20 -9.82
N ARG A 54 28.38 2.78 -8.66
CA ARG A 54 28.91 2.38 -7.35
C ARG A 54 27.79 2.48 -6.31
N GLY A 55 27.50 1.39 -5.62
CA GLY A 55 26.51 1.30 -4.55
C GLY A 55 25.58 0.10 -4.71
N GLN A 56 24.58 0.01 -3.83
CA GLN A 56 23.54 -1.02 -3.86
C GLN A 56 22.66 -0.80 -5.09
N SER A 57 22.29 -1.89 -5.76
CA SER A 57 21.34 -1.85 -6.88
C SER A 57 19.98 -1.30 -6.42
N PRO A 58 19.35 -0.43 -7.22
CA PRO A 58 18.04 0.13 -6.86
C PRO A 58 16.95 -0.95 -6.93
N TYR A 59 15.92 -0.79 -6.12
CA TYR A 59 14.70 -1.57 -6.24
C TYR A 59 13.94 -1.19 -7.52
N ARG A 60 13.22 -2.16 -8.10
CA ARG A 60 12.36 -1.88 -9.25
C ARG A 60 11.23 -0.95 -8.85
N ARG A 61 10.86 -0.03 -9.73
CA ARG A 61 9.74 0.89 -9.54
C ARG A 61 8.42 0.14 -9.34
N SER A 62 8.22 -0.94 -10.09
CA SER A 62 7.04 -1.81 -9.98
C SER A 62 6.90 -2.41 -8.57
N ASP A 63 7.98 -2.92 -7.99
CA ASP A 63 7.93 -3.55 -6.67
C ASP A 63 7.63 -2.53 -5.57
N LEU A 64 8.23 -1.34 -5.63
CA LEU A 64 7.92 -0.25 -4.71
C LEU A 64 6.48 0.26 -4.89
N LEU A 65 5.99 0.34 -6.11
CA LEU A 65 4.60 0.71 -6.38
C LEU A 65 3.61 -0.33 -5.84
N LYS A 66 3.88 -1.63 -6.05
CA LYS A 66 3.08 -2.74 -5.48
C LYS A 66 3.01 -2.64 -3.96
N LEU A 67 4.14 -2.40 -3.30
CA LEU A 67 4.23 -2.20 -1.85
C LEU A 67 3.31 -1.07 -1.37
N HIS A 68 3.33 0.07 -2.06
CA HIS A 68 2.50 1.22 -1.69
C HIS A 68 1.02 1.01 -1.97
N ILE A 69 0.66 0.37 -3.09
CA ILE A 69 -0.74 0.03 -3.39
C ILE A 69 -1.28 -0.91 -2.30
N TYR A 70 -0.50 -1.91 -1.90
CA TYR A 70 -0.86 -2.79 -0.79
C TYR A 70 -1.09 -1.99 0.51
N GLY A 71 -0.17 -1.09 0.84
CA GLY A 71 -0.29 -0.22 2.01
C GLY A 71 -1.54 0.68 1.96
N TYR A 72 -1.83 1.27 0.81
CA TYR A 72 -3.02 2.10 0.61
C TYR A 72 -4.31 1.31 0.85
N LEU A 73 -4.44 0.13 0.23
CA LEU A 73 -5.64 -0.71 0.35
C LEU A 73 -5.82 -1.28 1.76
N ASN A 74 -4.73 -1.63 2.44
CA ASN A 74 -4.74 -2.17 3.80
C ASN A 74 -4.64 -1.09 4.89
N LYS A 75 -4.73 0.20 4.53
CA LYS A 75 -4.68 1.34 5.47
C LYS A 75 -3.40 1.42 6.31
N ILE A 76 -2.30 0.90 5.79
CA ILE A 76 -0.97 0.99 6.41
C ILE A 76 -0.35 2.32 5.97
N ARG A 77 -0.33 3.31 6.86
CA ARG A 77 0.03 4.70 6.57
C ARG A 77 1.42 5.11 7.09
N SER A 78 2.28 4.15 7.38
CA SER A 78 3.62 4.37 7.88
C SER A 78 4.64 3.60 7.05
N SER A 79 5.72 4.24 6.64
CA SER A 79 6.83 3.61 5.91
C SER A 79 7.50 2.52 6.74
N ARG A 80 7.64 2.73 8.06
CA ARG A 80 8.18 1.75 9.01
C ARG A 80 7.27 0.54 9.17
N ALA A 81 5.95 0.77 9.21
CA ALA A 81 5.00 -0.32 9.24
C ALA A 81 5.05 -1.14 7.96
N LEU A 82 5.16 -0.50 6.78
CA LEU A 82 5.33 -1.19 5.49
C LEU A 82 6.63 -2.01 5.44
N GLU A 83 7.74 -1.47 5.93
CA GLU A 83 9.00 -2.20 6.07
C GLU A 83 8.82 -3.44 6.95
N THR A 84 8.13 -3.31 8.08
CA THR A 84 7.85 -4.41 8.99
C THR A 84 6.96 -5.46 8.35
N GLU A 85 5.91 -5.06 7.65
CA GLU A 85 5.02 -5.97 6.94
C GLU A 85 5.73 -6.69 5.79
N ALA A 86 6.61 -6.04 5.04
CA ALA A 86 7.40 -6.68 3.99
C ALA A 86 8.28 -7.83 4.50
N LYS A 87 8.65 -7.81 5.80
CA LYS A 87 9.48 -8.85 6.45
C LYS A 87 8.67 -10.03 6.99
N ARG A 88 7.37 -9.89 7.25
CA ARG A 88 6.57 -10.88 7.99
C ARG A 88 5.26 -11.29 7.33
N ASN A 89 4.76 -10.50 6.39
CA ASN A 89 3.46 -10.73 5.77
C ASN A 89 3.64 -11.52 4.48
N LEU A 90 3.09 -12.74 4.43
CA LEU A 90 3.23 -13.64 3.27
C LEU A 90 2.67 -13.04 1.98
N GLU A 91 1.55 -12.34 2.06
CA GLU A 91 0.94 -11.69 0.89
C GLU A 91 1.86 -10.63 0.30
N LEU A 92 2.45 -9.81 1.16
CA LEU A 92 3.37 -8.77 0.73
C LEU A 92 4.70 -9.36 0.26
N MET A 93 5.21 -10.39 0.94
CA MET A 93 6.41 -11.12 0.48
C MET A 93 6.21 -11.71 -0.92
N TRP A 94 5.04 -12.29 -1.19
CA TRP A 94 4.70 -12.78 -2.53
C TRP A 94 4.67 -11.63 -3.54
N LEU A 95 3.98 -10.54 -3.21
CA LEU A 95 3.73 -9.40 -4.09
C LEU A 95 5.01 -8.70 -4.53
N VAL A 96 6.00 -8.58 -3.63
CA VAL A 96 7.26 -7.88 -3.87
C VAL A 96 8.46 -8.82 -3.96
N ASN A 97 8.26 -10.11 -4.25
CA ASN A 97 9.32 -11.10 -4.41
C ASN A 97 10.31 -11.17 -3.22
N CYS A 98 9.79 -11.11 -2.00
CA CYS A 98 10.58 -11.13 -0.75
C CYS A 98 11.60 -10.00 -0.60
N ILE A 99 11.51 -8.92 -1.37
CA ILE A 99 12.36 -7.75 -1.12
C ILE A 99 11.86 -7.00 0.13
N THR A 100 12.80 -6.42 0.87
CA THR A 100 12.51 -5.69 2.10
C THR A 100 13.17 -4.31 2.07
N PRO A 101 12.58 -3.36 1.32
CA PRO A 101 13.10 -2.00 1.29
C PRO A 101 13.03 -1.37 2.69
N ASP A 102 14.03 -0.57 3.04
CA ASP A 102 14.00 0.23 4.26
C ASP A 102 12.97 1.37 4.16
N HIS A 103 12.55 1.88 5.33
CA HIS A 103 11.53 2.92 5.41
C HIS A 103 11.91 4.22 4.68
N GLY A 104 13.22 4.59 4.67
CA GLY A 104 13.69 5.76 3.93
C GLY A 104 13.54 5.58 2.42
N THR A 105 13.84 4.40 1.89
CA THR A 105 13.60 4.05 0.48
C THR A 105 12.11 4.10 0.13
N ILE A 106 11.25 3.54 1.01
CA ILE A 106 9.79 3.53 0.83
C ILE A 106 9.26 4.97 0.78
N ALA A 107 9.57 5.80 1.79
CA ALA A 107 9.11 7.20 1.84
C ALA A 107 9.70 8.06 0.70
N GLY A 108 10.99 7.88 0.41
CA GLY A 108 11.68 8.61 -0.65
C GLY A 108 11.13 8.32 -2.04
N PHE A 109 10.59 7.12 -2.28
CA PHE A 109 9.94 6.79 -3.54
C PHE A 109 8.66 7.58 -3.74
N VAL A 110 7.83 7.74 -2.71
CA VAL A 110 6.62 8.59 -2.75
C VAL A 110 6.97 10.06 -2.96
N GLN A 111 7.95 10.59 -2.21
CA GLN A 111 8.36 11.98 -2.31
C GLN A 111 8.79 12.35 -3.74
N LYS A 112 9.56 11.47 -4.39
CA LYS A 112 10.06 11.69 -5.75
C LYS A 112 9.01 11.52 -6.84
N ASN A 113 7.96 10.71 -6.60
CA ASN A 113 6.98 10.32 -7.60
C ASN A 113 5.55 10.71 -7.22
N ASN A 114 5.36 11.73 -6.38
CA ASN A 114 4.05 12.08 -5.79
C ASN A 114 2.93 12.22 -6.82
N ALA A 115 3.16 12.95 -7.91
CA ALA A 115 2.16 13.16 -8.96
C ALA A 115 1.79 11.86 -9.70
N ALA A 116 2.80 11.03 -10.03
CA ALA A 116 2.58 9.74 -10.68
C ALA A 116 1.81 8.79 -9.76
N PHE A 117 2.14 8.78 -8.48
CA PHE A 117 1.42 8.01 -7.45
C PHE A 117 -0.04 8.42 -7.35
N HIS A 118 -0.30 9.72 -7.25
CA HIS A 118 -1.65 10.25 -7.15
C HIS A 118 -2.53 9.78 -8.30
N ASN A 119 -2.04 9.91 -9.53
CA ASN A 119 -2.75 9.47 -10.73
C ASN A 119 -2.98 7.96 -10.75
N THR A 120 -1.97 7.18 -10.37
CA THR A 120 -2.05 5.71 -10.34
C THR A 120 -3.06 5.20 -9.31
N LEU A 121 -3.00 5.71 -8.08
CA LEU A 121 -3.93 5.33 -7.01
C LEU A 121 -5.36 5.79 -7.31
N ARG A 122 -5.53 6.96 -7.91
CA ARG A 122 -6.84 7.43 -8.39
C ARG A 122 -7.43 6.47 -9.41
N ASN A 123 -6.66 6.10 -10.43
CA ASN A 123 -7.11 5.15 -11.45
C ASN A 123 -7.45 3.78 -10.84
N LEU A 124 -6.60 3.26 -9.95
CA LEU A 124 -6.87 2.01 -9.25
C LEU A 124 -8.18 2.07 -8.45
N THR A 125 -8.38 3.14 -7.68
CA THR A 125 -9.60 3.33 -6.88
C THR A 125 -10.84 3.34 -7.76
N LEU A 126 -10.80 4.00 -8.92
CA LEU A 126 -11.91 4.03 -9.88
C LEU A 126 -12.20 2.65 -10.47
N ILE A 127 -11.17 1.87 -10.81
CA ILE A 127 -11.30 0.50 -11.33
C ILE A 127 -11.92 -0.42 -10.27
N LEU A 128 -11.36 -0.43 -9.05
CA LEU A 128 -11.84 -1.29 -7.95
C LEU A 128 -13.29 -0.95 -7.57
N LYS A 129 -13.65 0.33 -7.64
CA LYS A 129 -15.02 0.78 -7.42
C LYS A 129 -15.96 0.33 -8.56
N GLY A 130 -15.50 0.41 -9.80
CA GLY A 130 -16.25 -0.09 -10.96
C GLY A 130 -16.55 -1.59 -10.86
N TRP A 131 -15.67 -2.35 -10.22
CA TRP A 131 -15.86 -3.79 -9.96
C TRP A 131 -16.63 -4.11 -8.68
N GLY A 132 -17.05 -3.08 -7.90
CA GLY A 132 -17.75 -3.28 -6.63
C GLY A 132 -16.89 -3.88 -5.52
N LEU A 133 -15.56 -3.84 -5.65
CA LEU A 133 -14.62 -4.37 -4.66
C LEU A 133 -14.31 -3.38 -3.54
N ILE A 134 -14.62 -2.12 -3.72
CA ILE A 134 -14.53 -1.08 -2.69
C ILE A 134 -15.92 -0.48 -2.53
N ASP A 135 -16.52 -0.69 -1.36
CA ASP A 135 -17.78 -0.05 -1.00
C ASP A 135 -17.58 1.45 -0.85
N GLY A 136 -18.10 2.19 -1.83
CA GLY A 136 -18.13 3.66 -1.79
C GLY A 136 -19.34 4.24 -1.08
N GLU A 137 -20.05 3.47 -0.28
CA GLU A 137 -21.34 3.87 0.33
C GLU A 137 -21.36 3.94 1.86
N LEU A 138 -20.24 3.86 2.55
CA LEU A 138 -20.23 4.16 3.97
C LEU A 138 -19.81 5.61 4.21
N ILE A 139 -20.72 6.55 3.93
CA ILE A 139 -20.65 7.87 4.55
C ILE A 139 -21.18 7.67 5.97
N VAL A 140 -20.28 7.42 6.91
CA VAL A 140 -20.61 7.56 8.34
C VAL A 140 -20.59 9.06 8.64
N ILE A 141 -21.73 9.69 8.45
CA ILE A 141 -22.03 10.98 9.07
C ILE A 141 -22.57 10.62 10.44
N ASP A 142 -21.73 10.82 11.45
CA ASP A 142 -22.06 10.96 12.86
C ASP A 142 -23.35 10.24 13.32
N GLY A 143 -23.20 8.96 13.71
CA GLY A 143 -24.16 8.31 14.61
C GLY A 143 -25.51 7.83 14.07
N THR A 144 -25.90 8.11 12.84
CA THR A 144 -27.20 7.73 12.32
C THR A 144 -27.08 6.63 11.26
N LYS A 145 -27.51 5.40 11.61
CA LYS A 145 -27.67 4.30 10.65
C LYS A 145 -28.85 4.59 9.73
N ILE A 146 -28.60 5.07 8.52
CA ILE A 146 -29.60 5.10 7.46
C ILE A 146 -29.43 3.83 6.65
N HIS A 147 -30.36 2.89 6.78
CA HIS A 147 -30.50 1.77 5.86
C HIS A 147 -31.00 2.30 4.52
N ALA A 148 -30.12 2.43 3.54
CA ALA A 148 -30.53 2.68 2.17
C ALA A 148 -31.11 1.37 1.60
N GLN A 149 -32.42 1.30 1.49
CA GLN A 149 -33.11 0.26 0.73
C GLN A 149 -32.75 0.40 -0.75
N ASN A 150 -32.38 -0.74 -1.32
CA ASN A 150 -32.03 -0.98 -2.70
C ASN A 150 -32.98 -0.27 -3.68
N SER A 151 -32.57 0.85 -4.25
CA SER A 151 -33.29 1.54 -5.31
C SER A 151 -32.65 1.22 -6.65
N LYS A 152 -33.44 0.65 -7.52
CA LYS A 152 -33.16 0.28 -8.92
C LYS A 152 -32.91 1.53 -9.79
N HIS A 153 -31.85 2.25 -9.67
CA HIS A 153 -31.33 3.15 -10.72
C HIS A 153 -30.03 3.75 -10.19
N ASN A 154 -28.90 3.10 -10.48
CA ASN A 154 -27.61 3.76 -10.42
C ASN A 154 -27.48 4.79 -11.56
N CYS A 155 -28.29 5.83 -11.55
CA CYS A 155 -27.98 7.05 -12.29
C CYS A 155 -26.86 7.77 -11.54
N ILE A 156 -25.62 7.53 -11.96
CA ILE A 156 -24.46 8.32 -11.52
C ILE A 156 -24.66 9.70 -12.15
N THR A 157 -25.20 10.64 -11.39
CA THR A 157 -25.23 12.05 -11.81
C THR A 157 -23.82 12.60 -11.79
N GLN A 158 -23.49 13.53 -12.70
CA GLN A 158 -22.18 14.20 -12.81
C GLN A 158 -21.70 14.67 -11.42
N SER A 159 -22.57 15.32 -10.65
CA SER A 159 -22.27 15.79 -9.28
C SER A 159 -22.02 14.66 -8.28
N GLY A 160 -22.57 13.49 -8.47
CA GLY A 160 -22.29 12.30 -7.66
C GLY A 160 -20.92 11.69 -7.98
N LEU A 161 -20.51 11.76 -9.25
CA LEU A 161 -19.17 11.33 -9.69
C LEU A 161 -18.10 12.26 -9.14
N ASP A 162 -18.32 13.58 -9.21
CA ASP A 162 -17.36 14.58 -8.73
C ASP A 162 -17.09 14.44 -7.23
N LYS A 163 -18.12 14.27 -6.41
CA LYS A 163 -17.97 14.01 -4.96
C LYS A 163 -17.22 12.71 -4.66
N LYS A 164 -17.42 11.67 -5.49
CA LYS A 164 -16.72 10.39 -5.33
C LYS A 164 -15.24 10.51 -5.69
N ILE A 165 -14.93 11.30 -6.70
CA ILE A 165 -13.53 11.61 -7.10
C ILE A 165 -12.86 12.42 -5.99
N GLU A 166 -13.49 13.49 -5.50
CA GLU A 166 -13.00 14.33 -4.42
C GLU A 166 -12.70 13.53 -3.15
N TYR A 167 -13.59 12.61 -2.77
CA TYR A 167 -13.36 11.72 -1.64
C TYR A 167 -12.14 10.79 -1.85
N ALA A 168 -12.02 10.17 -3.04
CA ALA A 168 -10.88 9.33 -3.36
C ALA A 168 -9.56 10.13 -3.34
N GLU A 169 -9.57 11.34 -3.87
CA GLU A 169 -8.42 12.25 -3.85
C GLU A 169 -8.02 12.63 -2.43
N ALA A 170 -8.99 12.91 -1.55
CA ALA A 170 -8.72 13.19 -0.14
C ALA A 170 -8.07 11.99 0.57
N GLN A 171 -8.53 10.77 0.32
CA GLN A 171 -7.94 9.55 0.89
C GLN A 171 -6.51 9.30 0.39
N ILE A 172 -6.28 9.49 -0.90
CA ILE A 172 -4.95 9.36 -1.51
C ILE A 172 -3.99 10.39 -0.92
N ASN A 173 -4.41 11.66 -0.85
CA ASN A 173 -3.61 12.73 -0.26
C ASN A 173 -3.29 12.45 1.21
N ALA A 174 -4.28 11.97 1.99
CA ALA A 174 -4.06 11.61 3.39
C ALA A 174 -3.05 10.45 3.53
N TYR A 175 -3.08 9.46 2.65
CA TYR A 175 -2.12 8.37 2.63
C TYR A 175 -0.70 8.87 2.29
N LEU A 176 -0.56 9.61 1.20
CA LEU A 176 0.74 10.09 0.73
C LEU A 176 1.39 11.04 1.75
N MET A 177 0.59 11.94 2.36
CA MET A 177 1.06 12.83 3.41
C MET A 177 1.47 12.08 4.68
N ALA A 178 0.75 11.03 5.06
CA ALA A 178 1.09 10.24 6.23
C ALA A 178 2.44 9.54 6.09
N ILE A 179 2.70 8.94 4.92
CA ILE A 179 3.99 8.28 4.62
C ILE A 179 5.16 9.27 4.69
N VAL A 180 5.00 10.47 4.11
CA VAL A 180 6.05 11.49 4.09
C VAL A 180 6.28 12.09 5.48
N LYS A 181 5.22 12.34 6.24
CA LYS A 181 5.30 12.93 7.58
C LYS A 181 5.92 11.97 8.60
N ASP A 182 5.65 10.69 8.50
CA ASP A 182 6.22 9.66 9.37
C ASP A 182 7.76 9.65 9.29
N GLU A 183 8.31 9.87 8.11
CA GLU A 183 9.74 9.95 7.89
C GLU A 183 10.34 11.25 8.44
N ALA A 184 9.71 12.40 8.21
CA ALA A 184 10.19 13.69 8.67
C ALA A 184 10.26 13.76 10.20
N LEU A 185 9.26 13.24 10.93
CA LEU A 185 9.26 13.16 12.38
C LEU A 185 10.39 12.28 12.92
N ALA A 186 10.73 11.20 12.21
CA ALA A 186 11.80 10.30 12.63
C ALA A 186 13.20 10.92 12.42
N ASP A 187 13.37 11.73 11.39
CA ASP A 187 14.63 12.44 11.13
C ASP A 187 14.86 13.54 12.16
N ASP A 188 13.81 14.25 12.58
CA ASP A 188 13.91 15.26 13.66
C ASP A 188 14.32 14.62 14.99
N LEU A 189 13.70 13.51 15.39
CA LEU A 189 14.06 12.80 16.62
C LEU A 189 15.51 12.30 16.60
N ARG A 190 15.99 11.80 15.45
CA ARG A 190 17.37 11.32 15.31
C ARG A 190 18.38 12.46 15.37
N SER A 191 18.03 13.66 14.90
CA SER A 191 18.89 14.85 14.97
C SER A 191 19.00 15.38 16.40
N GLU A 192 17.95 15.28 17.22
CA GLU A 192 17.94 15.67 18.62
C GLU A 192 18.75 14.70 19.50
N GLU A 193 18.67 13.38 19.25
CA GLU A 193 19.48 12.39 19.96
C GLU A 193 20.98 12.60 19.71
N HIS A 194 21.38 12.85 18.47
CA HIS A 194 22.77 13.10 18.12
C HIS A 194 23.34 14.40 18.73
N THR A 195 22.49 15.41 18.98
CA THR A 195 22.91 16.66 19.63
C THR A 195 23.06 16.49 21.15
N SER A 196 22.31 15.59 21.76
CA SER A 196 22.37 15.31 23.20
C SER A 196 23.56 14.42 23.62
N GLU A 197 24.09 13.59 22.70
CA GLU A 197 25.29 12.76 22.92
C GLU A 197 26.62 13.54 22.82
N LEU A 198 26.59 14.76 22.30
CA LEU A 198 27.77 15.63 22.11
C LEU A 198 27.93 16.71 23.21
N GLN A 199 27.08 16.73 24.24
CA GLN A 199 27.17 17.57 25.42
C GLN A 199 27.59 16.77 26.66
#